data_07a1f6b31df422675539f5d23236c3ba
#
_entry.id   07a1f6b31df422675539f5d23236c3ba
#
_cell.length_a   1.000
_cell.length_b   1.000
_cell.length_c   1.000
_cell.angle_alpha   90.00
_cell.angle_beta   90.00
_cell.angle_gamma   90.00
#
_symmetry.space_group_name_H-M   'P 1'
#
loop_
_entity.id
_entity.type
_entity.pdbx_description
1 polymer ?
#
loop_
_entity_poly.entity_id
_entity_poly.type
_entity_poly.pdbx_seq_one_letter_code
_entity_poly.pdbx_strand_id
1 'polypeptide(L)'
;MSVSERKFGVLPTGETVKIYHLENGSGAFVEVTEFGALLVKLCVPDREGKLTDVVLGYDDLESYEVNGCFFGAVIGRSGNRIAGARFMLGDREVRLAQNENDNNLHSGPDGFEKKLWKVTEISQDKNSIVFNRISPDGENGFPGEFDVSVKYEFTEENELKIHYQGVCDEPTVGNMTNHSYFNLSGEGSGSAMDQYLTIHANYYTPVADSHSIPTGEYAPVEGTPMDFRTSRQMGERINADFEQLKFTGGYDHNYVTDNYSKGNRRLIATAYSKETGIAMDVTSDCPCVQFYAANFVENEKGKNGHVYNQRDAFCLETQV
;
A
#
# COMPACT_ATOMS: atom_id res chain seq x y z
N MET A 1 -19.54 -14.99 8.55
CA MET A 1 -18.08 -14.67 8.60
C MET A 1 -17.29 -15.90 8.98
N SER A 2 -16.12 -16.10 8.37
CA SER A 2 -15.21 -17.20 8.75
C SER A 2 -13.77 -16.86 8.45
N VAL A 3 -12.87 -17.24 9.37
CA VAL A 3 -11.43 -17.20 9.16
C VAL A 3 -10.92 -18.62 9.05
N SER A 4 -10.30 -18.95 7.92
CA SER A 4 -9.66 -20.24 7.69
C SER A 4 -8.20 -20.05 7.24
N GLU A 5 -7.40 -21.12 7.35
CA GLU A 5 -5.98 -21.07 6.97
C GLU A 5 -5.62 -22.25 6.07
N ARG A 6 -4.64 -22.05 5.22
CA ARG A 6 -3.99 -23.09 4.43
C ARG A 6 -2.50 -22.84 4.31
N LYS A 7 -1.74 -23.85 3.98
CA LYS A 7 -0.32 -23.69 3.63
C LYS A 7 -0.23 -22.83 2.35
N PHE A 8 0.63 -21.82 2.39
CA PHE A 8 0.94 -20.98 1.23
C PHE A 8 2.23 -21.44 0.55
N GLY A 9 3.26 -21.77 1.35
CA GLY A 9 4.53 -22.26 0.84
C GLY A 9 5.47 -22.66 1.96
N VAL A 10 6.74 -22.84 1.61
CA VAL A 10 7.85 -23.10 2.55
C VAL A 10 9.00 -22.21 2.16
N LEU A 11 9.52 -21.42 3.09
CA LEU A 11 10.70 -20.58 2.86
C LEU A 11 11.97 -21.45 2.67
N PRO A 12 13.01 -20.94 2.03
CA PRO A 12 14.30 -21.63 1.91
C PRO A 12 14.92 -22.03 3.26
N THR A 13 14.55 -21.34 4.33
CA THR A 13 14.92 -21.65 5.72
C THR A 13 14.22 -22.88 6.29
N GLY A 14 13.19 -23.42 5.60
CA GLY A 14 12.39 -24.56 6.01
C GLY A 14 11.11 -24.22 6.78
N GLU A 15 10.85 -22.96 7.04
CA GLU A 15 9.64 -22.50 7.73
C GLU A 15 8.43 -22.57 6.81
N THR A 16 7.34 -23.16 7.30
CA THR A 16 6.07 -23.18 6.59
C THR A 16 5.38 -21.85 6.76
N VAL A 17 4.98 -21.24 5.63
CA VAL A 17 4.18 -20.00 5.59
C VAL A 17 2.73 -20.34 5.32
N LYS A 18 1.83 -19.70 6.05
CA LYS A 18 0.38 -19.82 5.90
C LYS A 18 -0.22 -18.60 5.22
N ILE A 19 -1.35 -18.81 4.58
CA ILE A 19 -2.26 -17.77 4.10
C ILE A 19 -3.61 -17.94 4.79
N TYR A 20 -4.23 -16.84 5.14
CA TYR A 20 -5.47 -16.75 5.89
C TYR A 20 -6.55 -16.15 5.02
N HIS A 21 -7.69 -16.83 4.97
CA HIS A 21 -8.86 -16.43 4.20
C HIS A 21 -9.94 -15.94 5.16
N LEU A 22 -10.31 -14.67 5.03
CA LEU A 22 -11.33 -14.00 5.82
C LEU A 22 -12.54 -13.74 4.91
N GLU A 23 -13.61 -14.49 5.11
CA GLU A 23 -14.82 -14.43 4.29
C GLU A 23 -15.99 -13.88 5.10
N ASN A 24 -16.79 -13.00 4.50
CA ASN A 24 -18.02 -12.48 5.09
C ASN A 24 -19.27 -13.27 4.64
N GLY A 25 -20.44 -12.88 5.16
CA GLY A 25 -21.69 -13.57 4.88
C GLY A 25 -22.18 -13.49 3.43
N SER A 26 -21.67 -12.55 2.63
CA SER A 26 -21.97 -12.43 1.20
C SER A 26 -21.06 -13.28 0.30
N GLY A 27 -20.03 -13.92 0.87
CA GLY A 27 -19.01 -14.66 0.13
C GLY A 27 -17.87 -13.79 -0.40
N ALA A 28 -17.87 -12.48 -0.12
CA ALA A 28 -16.72 -11.62 -0.37
C ALA A 28 -15.61 -11.95 0.63
N PHE A 29 -14.33 -11.84 0.21
CA PHE A 29 -13.22 -12.26 1.07
C PHE A 29 -11.93 -11.50 0.80
N VAL A 30 -11.04 -11.59 1.78
CA VAL A 30 -9.63 -11.21 1.65
C VAL A 30 -8.73 -12.41 1.96
N GLU A 31 -7.57 -12.47 1.30
CA GLU A 31 -6.49 -13.39 1.67
C GLU A 31 -5.28 -12.58 2.11
N VAL A 32 -4.75 -12.91 3.29
CA VAL A 32 -3.55 -12.29 3.86
C VAL A 32 -2.57 -13.38 4.32
N THR A 33 -1.27 -13.11 4.25
CA THR A 33 -0.24 -14.11 4.62
C THR A 33 0.67 -13.59 5.74
N GLU A 34 1.22 -14.52 6.53
CA GLU A 34 2.18 -14.20 7.58
C GLU A 34 3.57 -13.81 7.04
N PHE A 35 3.88 -14.08 5.77
CA PHE A 35 5.05 -13.52 5.12
C PHE A 35 4.75 -12.08 4.69
N GLY A 36 5.49 -11.11 5.24
CA GLY A 36 5.32 -9.68 4.97
C GLY A 36 4.00 -9.08 5.47
N ALA A 37 3.15 -9.85 6.15
CA ALA A 37 1.76 -9.49 6.45
C ALA A 37 1.01 -8.99 5.20
N LEU A 38 1.29 -9.60 4.03
CA LEU A 38 0.83 -9.13 2.72
C LEU A 38 -0.66 -9.34 2.53
N LEU A 39 -1.32 -8.37 1.87
CA LEU A 39 -2.65 -8.55 1.26
C LEU A 39 -2.47 -9.23 -0.10
N VAL A 40 -2.93 -10.47 -0.23
CA VAL A 40 -2.75 -11.29 -1.44
C VAL A 40 -3.96 -11.20 -2.37
N LYS A 41 -5.18 -11.21 -1.80
CA LYS A 41 -6.44 -11.07 -2.56
C LYS A 41 -7.44 -10.20 -1.83
N LEU A 42 -8.24 -9.48 -2.61
CA LEU A 42 -9.44 -8.79 -2.15
C LEU A 42 -10.54 -9.02 -3.18
N CYS A 43 -11.43 -9.96 -2.88
CA CYS A 43 -12.51 -10.36 -3.77
C CYS A 43 -13.84 -9.78 -3.30
N VAL A 44 -14.42 -8.92 -4.11
CA VAL A 44 -15.71 -8.27 -3.84
C VAL A 44 -16.66 -8.44 -5.01
N PRO A 45 -17.99 -8.43 -4.78
CA PRO A 45 -18.95 -8.57 -5.86
C PRO A 45 -18.96 -7.33 -6.77
N ASP A 46 -18.99 -7.56 -8.07
CA ASP A 46 -19.32 -6.55 -9.07
C ASP A 46 -20.84 -6.29 -9.12
N ARG A 47 -21.27 -5.40 -10.05
CA ARG A 47 -22.70 -5.08 -10.24
C ARG A 47 -23.59 -6.27 -10.61
N GLU A 48 -23.01 -7.36 -11.12
CA GLU A 48 -23.72 -8.60 -11.50
C GLU A 48 -23.65 -9.64 -10.39
N GLY A 49 -22.97 -9.33 -9.29
CA GLY A 49 -22.75 -10.22 -8.15
C GLY A 49 -21.59 -11.21 -8.35
N LYS A 50 -20.81 -11.09 -9.41
CA LYS A 50 -19.62 -11.90 -9.62
C LYS A 50 -18.49 -11.39 -8.72
N LEU A 51 -17.86 -12.31 -7.98
CA LEU A 51 -16.67 -11.98 -7.21
C LEU A 51 -15.49 -11.63 -8.13
N THR A 52 -14.91 -10.46 -7.92
CA THR A 52 -13.80 -9.91 -8.68
C THR A 52 -12.65 -9.61 -7.72
N ASP A 53 -11.47 -10.20 -7.96
CA ASP A 53 -10.25 -9.85 -7.23
C ASP A 53 -9.73 -8.50 -7.74
N VAL A 54 -9.70 -7.52 -6.87
CA VAL A 54 -9.39 -6.12 -7.22
C VAL A 54 -7.97 -5.70 -6.87
N VAL A 55 -7.08 -6.63 -6.50
CA VAL A 55 -5.68 -6.32 -6.19
C VAL A 55 -4.72 -7.18 -7.00
N LEU A 56 -3.66 -6.58 -7.52
CA LEU A 56 -2.54 -7.28 -8.16
C LEU A 56 -1.74 -8.06 -7.10
N GLY A 57 -1.05 -9.11 -7.53
CA GLY A 57 -0.21 -9.94 -6.66
C GLY A 57 0.25 -11.21 -7.36
N TYR A 58 0.66 -12.20 -6.56
CA TYR A 58 1.14 -13.50 -7.05
C TYR A 58 0.33 -14.66 -6.47
N ASP A 59 0.40 -15.84 -7.12
CA ASP A 59 -0.29 -17.05 -6.67
C ASP A 59 0.53 -17.86 -5.66
N ASP A 60 1.83 -17.61 -5.53
CA ASP A 60 2.76 -18.41 -4.75
C ASP A 60 3.72 -17.57 -3.89
N LEU A 61 4.27 -18.22 -2.86
CA LEU A 61 5.21 -17.61 -1.91
C LEU A 61 6.54 -17.24 -2.57
N GLU A 62 7.06 -18.07 -3.49
CA GLU A 62 8.36 -17.86 -4.15
C GLU A 62 8.40 -16.52 -4.88
N SER A 63 7.31 -16.17 -5.58
CA SER A 63 7.16 -14.88 -6.24
C SER A 63 7.12 -13.73 -5.23
N TYR A 64 6.49 -13.92 -4.06
CA TYR A 64 6.49 -12.91 -2.99
C TYR A 64 7.85 -12.75 -2.29
N GLU A 65 8.71 -13.77 -2.27
CA GLU A 65 10.09 -13.63 -1.76
C GLU A 65 10.88 -12.62 -2.62
N VAL A 66 10.59 -12.53 -3.92
CA VAL A 66 11.17 -11.52 -4.82
C VAL A 66 10.41 -10.19 -4.74
N ASN A 67 9.12 -10.18 -5.00
CA ASN A 67 8.17 -9.05 -4.94
C ASN A 67 8.79 -7.66 -5.16
N GLY A 68 9.44 -7.45 -6.29
CA GLY A 68 10.12 -6.20 -6.59
C GLY A 68 9.19 -4.99 -6.73
N CYS A 69 7.88 -5.23 -6.94
CA CYS A 69 6.84 -4.21 -7.01
C CYS A 69 6.16 -3.92 -5.67
N PHE A 70 6.47 -4.63 -4.59
CA PHE A 70 5.82 -4.48 -3.27
C PHE A 70 4.32 -4.81 -3.27
N PHE A 71 3.82 -5.68 -4.16
CA PHE A 71 2.40 -6.02 -4.23
C PHE A 71 1.87 -6.45 -2.87
N GLY A 72 0.84 -5.73 -2.38
CA GLY A 72 0.13 -6.00 -1.12
C GLY A 72 0.95 -5.80 0.15
N ALA A 73 2.15 -5.25 0.05
CA ALA A 73 3.12 -5.19 1.13
C ALA A 73 2.70 -4.30 2.29
N VAL A 74 2.94 -4.77 3.52
CA VAL A 74 3.04 -3.89 4.68
C VAL A 74 4.43 -3.26 4.67
N ILE A 75 4.46 -1.97 4.44
CA ILE A 75 5.69 -1.18 4.39
C ILE A 75 6.02 -0.65 5.78
N GLY A 76 7.25 -0.79 6.20
CA GLY A 76 7.76 -0.32 7.48
C GLY A 76 9.26 -0.58 7.65
N ARG A 77 9.92 0.16 8.60
CA ARG A 77 9.29 1.11 9.57
C ARG A 77 8.74 2.38 8.92
N SER A 78 9.36 2.87 7.83
CA SER A 78 8.94 4.07 7.11
C SER A 78 8.64 3.74 5.65
N GLY A 79 7.43 4.06 5.22
CA GLY A 79 7.07 4.07 3.81
C GLY A 79 7.70 5.25 3.09
N ASN A 80 7.67 5.19 1.76
CA ASN A 80 8.21 6.20 0.86
C ASN A 80 9.72 6.42 1.05
N ARG A 81 10.25 7.57 0.65
CA ARG A 81 11.69 7.85 0.55
C ARG A 81 12.23 8.67 1.71
N ILE A 82 13.45 8.36 2.12
CA ILE A 82 14.27 9.18 3.02
C ILE A 82 15.51 9.61 2.25
N ALA A 83 15.62 10.91 2.01
CA ALA A 83 16.68 11.53 1.23
C ALA A 83 18.08 11.23 1.81
N GLY A 84 19.01 10.82 0.96
CA GLY A 84 20.39 10.48 1.35
C GLY A 84 20.47 9.35 2.38
N ALA A 85 19.39 8.56 2.54
CA ALA A 85 19.27 7.48 3.52
C ALA A 85 19.67 7.90 4.94
N ARG A 86 19.33 9.12 5.35
CA ARG A 86 19.68 9.66 6.69
C ARG A 86 18.68 10.70 7.16
N PHE A 87 18.57 10.83 8.47
CA PHE A 87 17.77 11.87 9.13
C PHE A 87 18.34 12.21 10.51
N MET A 88 17.92 13.33 11.06
CA MET A 88 18.26 13.73 12.44
C MET A 88 17.14 13.27 13.38
N LEU A 89 17.50 12.59 14.45
CA LEU A 89 16.63 12.24 15.56
C LEU A 89 17.15 12.92 16.83
N GLY A 90 16.59 14.07 17.15
CA GLY A 90 17.23 14.98 18.10
C GLY A 90 18.61 15.42 17.59
N ASP A 91 19.65 15.21 18.39
CA ASP A 91 21.04 15.54 18.05
C ASP A 91 21.80 14.36 17.39
N ARG A 92 21.16 13.21 17.23
CA ARG A 92 21.77 12.02 16.62
C ARG A 92 21.46 11.94 15.13
N GLU A 93 22.47 11.81 14.29
CA GLU A 93 22.29 11.43 12.89
C GLU A 93 22.03 9.91 12.82
N VAL A 94 20.91 9.51 12.23
CA VAL A 94 20.58 8.13 11.91
C VAL A 94 20.86 7.89 10.43
N ARG A 95 21.60 6.80 10.14
CA ARG A 95 21.94 6.37 8.77
C ARG A 95 21.27 5.05 8.48
N LEU A 96 20.56 5.00 7.38
CA LEU A 96 19.85 3.82 6.89
C LEU A 96 20.63 3.14 5.76
N ALA A 97 20.21 1.93 5.40
CA ALA A 97 20.68 1.29 4.18
C ALA A 97 20.19 2.08 2.94
N GLN A 98 21.09 2.30 1.98
CA GLN A 98 20.74 2.85 0.66
C GLN A 98 20.27 1.70 -0.22
N ASN A 99 19.05 1.77 -0.75
CA ASN A 99 18.46 0.75 -1.62
C ASN A 99 17.81 1.30 -2.90
N GLU A 100 17.77 2.62 -3.01
CA GLU A 100 17.32 3.29 -4.23
C GLU A 100 18.20 4.52 -4.50
N ASN A 101 19.18 4.39 -5.40
CA ASN A 101 20.24 5.37 -5.59
C ASN A 101 20.93 5.70 -4.24
N ASP A 102 20.96 6.99 -3.85
CA ASP A 102 21.51 7.44 -2.58
C ASP A 102 20.45 7.46 -1.45
N ASN A 103 19.20 7.10 -1.74
CA ASN A 103 18.08 7.20 -0.81
C ASN A 103 17.76 5.85 -0.13
N ASN A 104 16.96 5.89 0.93
CA ASN A 104 16.27 4.73 1.43
C ASN A 104 14.81 4.79 0.97
N LEU A 105 14.33 3.73 0.33
CA LEU A 105 12.95 3.52 -0.09
C LEU A 105 12.34 2.38 0.73
N HIS A 106 11.16 2.62 1.32
CA HIS A 106 10.33 1.61 1.99
C HIS A 106 11.06 0.81 3.08
N SER A 107 12.04 1.44 3.75
CA SER A 107 12.89 0.81 4.78
C SER A 107 13.70 -0.40 4.29
N GLY A 108 13.87 -0.53 2.95
CA GLY A 108 14.66 -1.62 2.37
C GLY A 108 16.17 -1.56 2.68
N PRO A 109 16.94 -2.55 2.15
CA PRO A 109 16.56 -3.57 1.14
C PRO A 109 15.68 -4.71 1.66
N ASP A 110 15.68 -4.97 2.96
CA ASP A 110 14.99 -6.07 3.64
C ASP A 110 13.93 -5.51 4.60
N GLY A 111 12.91 -4.85 4.03
CA GLY A 111 11.83 -4.23 4.80
C GLY A 111 10.85 -5.24 5.42
N PHE A 112 9.77 -4.73 5.96
CA PHE A 112 8.76 -5.54 6.65
C PHE A 112 8.08 -6.56 5.75
N GLU A 113 8.02 -6.30 4.47
CA GLU A 113 7.43 -7.16 3.43
C GLU A 113 8.24 -8.45 3.18
N LYS A 114 9.49 -8.51 3.62
CA LYS A 114 10.38 -9.67 3.51
C LYS A 114 10.50 -10.48 4.79
N LYS A 115 9.73 -10.16 5.80
CA LYS A 115 9.83 -10.80 7.13
C LYS A 115 8.67 -11.74 7.39
N LEU A 116 8.94 -12.81 8.11
CA LEU A 116 7.90 -13.68 8.66
C LEU A 116 7.31 -13.01 9.91
N TRP A 117 6.01 -12.82 9.92
CA TRP A 117 5.25 -12.28 11.04
C TRP A 117 4.57 -13.42 11.81
N LYS A 118 4.37 -13.22 13.08
CA LYS A 118 3.68 -14.18 13.93
C LYS A 118 2.20 -13.81 14.06
N VAL A 119 1.31 -14.76 13.85
CA VAL A 119 -0.11 -14.56 14.18
C VAL A 119 -0.27 -14.61 15.70
N THR A 120 -0.84 -13.55 16.26
CA THR A 120 -1.06 -13.41 17.70
C THR A 120 -2.53 -13.48 18.09
N GLU A 121 -3.44 -13.16 17.16
CA GLU A 121 -4.88 -13.22 17.38
C GLU A 121 -5.60 -13.60 16.09
N ILE A 122 -6.62 -14.46 16.21
CA ILE A 122 -7.63 -14.71 15.18
C ILE A 122 -8.99 -14.59 15.86
N SER A 123 -9.88 -13.76 15.30
CA SER A 123 -11.25 -13.60 15.79
C SER A 123 -12.24 -13.98 14.69
N GLN A 124 -12.97 -15.08 14.91
CA GLN A 124 -14.03 -15.52 14.00
C GLN A 124 -15.19 -14.51 13.99
N ASP A 125 -15.58 -14.03 15.18
CA ASP A 125 -16.73 -13.12 15.34
C ASP A 125 -16.50 -11.74 14.68
N LYS A 126 -15.24 -11.29 14.66
CA LYS A 126 -14.84 -10.02 14.03
C LYS A 126 -14.29 -10.20 12.62
N ASN A 127 -14.15 -11.44 12.17
CA ASN A 127 -13.52 -11.78 10.91
C ASN A 127 -12.18 -11.05 10.76
N SER A 128 -11.28 -11.27 11.73
CA SER A 128 -10.04 -10.51 11.81
C SER A 128 -8.86 -11.37 12.24
N ILE A 129 -7.66 -10.91 11.86
CA ILE A 129 -6.38 -11.51 12.19
C ILE A 129 -5.38 -10.43 12.57
N VAL A 130 -4.50 -10.72 13.53
CA VAL A 130 -3.40 -9.84 13.96
C VAL A 130 -2.07 -10.53 13.70
N PHE A 131 -1.26 -9.88 12.90
CA PHE A 131 0.14 -10.21 12.69
C PHE A 131 1.01 -9.32 13.57
N ASN A 132 2.02 -9.88 14.21
CA ASN A 132 2.98 -9.17 15.05
C ASN A 132 4.41 -9.57 14.69
N ARG A 133 5.32 -8.63 14.80
CA ARG A 133 6.76 -8.88 14.77
C ARG A 133 7.50 -7.92 15.68
N ILE A 134 8.67 -8.37 16.13
CA ILE A 134 9.67 -7.51 16.77
C ILE A 134 10.73 -7.17 15.71
N SER A 135 10.85 -5.89 15.38
CA SER A 135 11.92 -5.35 14.57
C SER A 135 13.07 -4.96 15.52
N PRO A 136 14.22 -5.66 15.51
CA PRO A 136 15.28 -5.43 16.48
C PRO A 136 15.92 -4.06 16.30
N ASP A 137 16.57 -3.54 17.35
CA ASP A 137 17.39 -2.33 17.28
C ASP A 137 18.42 -2.45 16.14
N GLY A 138 18.54 -1.40 15.34
CA GLY A 138 19.47 -1.34 14.22
C GLY A 138 19.01 -2.04 12.94
N GLU A 139 17.79 -2.63 12.88
CA GLU A 139 17.27 -3.23 11.63
C GLU A 139 17.18 -2.17 10.53
N ASN A 140 17.89 -2.40 9.40
CA ASN A 140 18.08 -1.46 8.29
C ASN A 140 18.59 -0.06 8.71
N GLY A 141 19.19 0.05 9.90
CA GLY A 141 19.72 1.28 10.48
C GLY A 141 18.77 2.04 11.40
N PHE A 142 17.51 1.61 11.52
CA PHE A 142 16.55 2.25 12.42
C PHE A 142 16.83 1.94 13.90
N PRO A 143 16.83 2.96 14.78
CA PRO A 143 17.10 2.77 16.20
C PRO A 143 15.89 2.20 16.95
N GLY A 144 16.18 1.49 18.02
CA GLY A 144 15.24 0.92 18.96
C GLY A 144 14.63 -0.42 18.57
N GLU A 145 14.31 -1.24 19.56
CA GLU A 145 13.49 -2.42 19.36
C GLU A 145 12.04 -2.01 19.20
N PHE A 146 11.45 -2.33 18.04
CA PHE A 146 10.10 -1.92 17.68
C PHE A 146 9.16 -3.13 17.62
N ASP A 147 8.32 -3.27 18.66
CA ASP A 147 7.24 -4.25 18.69
C ASP A 147 6.05 -3.70 17.90
N VAL A 148 5.74 -4.32 16.78
CA VAL A 148 4.76 -3.81 15.82
C VAL A 148 3.75 -4.88 15.43
N SER A 149 2.50 -4.47 15.32
CA SER A 149 1.39 -5.31 14.85
C SER A 149 0.58 -4.67 13.74
N VAL A 150 0.04 -5.53 12.89
CA VAL A 150 -0.92 -5.19 11.83
C VAL A 150 -2.15 -6.06 12.03
N LYS A 151 -3.32 -5.42 12.17
CA LYS A 151 -4.61 -6.09 12.21
C LYS A 151 -5.34 -5.90 10.89
N TYR A 152 -5.79 -6.99 10.30
CA TYR A 152 -6.75 -7.02 9.21
C TYR A 152 -8.12 -7.45 9.76
N GLU A 153 -9.16 -6.70 9.38
CA GLU A 153 -10.56 -7.01 9.71
C GLU A 153 -11.40 -6.81 8.45
N PHE A 154 -12.20 -7.81 8.06
CA PHE A 154 -13.06 -7.72 6.88
C PHE A 154 -14.53 -7.84 7.28
N THR A 155 -15.31 -6.79 7.02
CA THR A 155 -16.68 -6.65 7.55
C THR A 155 -17.74 -7.21 6.61
N GLU A 156 -18.99 -7.29 7.11
CA GLU A 156 -20.15 -7.70 6.31
C GLU A 156 -20.50 -6.68 5.21
N GLU A 157 -20.05 -5.42 5.36
CA GLU A 157 -20.23 -4.34 4.39
C GLU A 157 -19.09 -4.28 3.34
N ASN A 158 -18.23 -5.32 3.27
CA ASN A 158 -17.04 -5.38 2.42
C ASN A 158 -15.99 -4.31 2.77
N GLU A 159 -15.95 -3.83 4.02
CA GLU A 159 -14.91 -2.90 4.47
C GLU A 159 -13.68 -3.71 4.93
N LEU A 160 -12.53 -3.48 4.29
CA LEU A 160 -11.23 -3.96 4.75
C LEU A 160 -10.59 -2.89 5.64
N LYS A 161 -10.42 -3.21 6.92
CA LYS A 161 -9.73 -2.35 7.89
C LYS A 161 -8.33 -2.86 8.11
N ILE A 162 -7.35 -1.97 7.94
CA ILE A 162 -5.95 -2.24 8.25
C ILE A 162 -5.55 -1.30 9.39
N HIS A 163 -5.17 -1.86 10.52
CA HIS A 163 -4.79 -1.09 11.70
C HIS A 163 -3.37 -1.42 12.12
N TYR A 164 -2.53 -0.40 12.25
CA TYR A 164 -1.15 -0.50 12.69
C TYR A 164 -1.02 -0.05 14.14
N GLN A 165 -0.25 -0.79 14.92
CA GLN A 165 0.13 -0.41 16.27
C GLN A 165 1.60 -0.76 16.50
N GLY A 166 2.35 0.14 17.12
CA GLY A 166 3.74 -0.12 17.43
C GLY A 166 4.18 0.59 18.70
N VAL A 167 5.11 -0.05 19.41
CA VAL A 167 5.79 0.49 20.58
C VAL A 167 7.29 0.28 20.39
N CYS A 168 8.08 1.32 20.61
CA CYS A 168 9.53 1.28 20.54
C CYS A 168 10.12 1.64 21.90
N ASP A 169 11.23 1.00 22.28
CA ASP A 169 11.91 1.23 23.55
C ASP A 169 12.76 2.52 23.56
N GLU A 170 13.06 3.07 22.36
CA GLU A 170 13.66 4.41 22.23
C GLU A 170 12.99 5.19 21.07
N PRO A 171 13.25 6.52 20.94
CA PRO A 171 12.76 7.30 19.81
C PRO A 171 13.18 6.70 18.45
N THR A 172 12.22 6.54 17.55
CA THR A 172 12.40 5.99 16.20
C THR A 172 11.46 6.66 15.22
N VAL A 173 11.55 6.30 13.94
CA VAL A 173 10.57 6.68 12.91
C VAL A 173 9.60 5.53 12.69
N GLY A 174 8.30 5.85 12.65
CA GLY A 174 7.24 4.92 12.30
C GLY A 174 6.25 5.61 11.34
N ASN A 175 6.27 5.22 10.08
CA ASN A 175 5.36 5.69 9.03
C ASN A 175 4.97 4.49 8.16
N MET A 176 4.07 3.66 8.69
CA MET A 176 3.65 2.42 8.03
C MET A 176 2.53 2.67 7.03
N THR A 177 2.56 1.91 5.95
CA THR A 177 1.50 1.92 4.95
C THR A 177 1.29 0.52 4.36
N ASN A 178 0.24 0.36 3.52
CA ASN A 178 0.03 -0.84 2.72
C ASN A 178 0.14 -0.48 1.23
N HIS A 179 0.97 -1.23 0.52
CA HIS A 179 1.29 -1.01 -0.89
C HIS A 179 0.45 -1.92 -1.81
N SER A 180 -0.87 -1.95 -1.60
CA SER A 180 -1.77 -2.69 -2.50
C SER A 180 -1.98 -1.94 -3.80
N TYR A 181 -1.89 -2.69 -4.89
CA TYR A 181 -2.14 -2.22 -6.25
C TYR A 181 -3.56 -2.59 -6.64
N PHE A 182 -4.42 -1.61 -6.75
CA PHE A 182 -5.84 -1.80 -7.05
C PHE A 182 -6.12 -1.72 -8.54
N ASN A 183 -6.98 -2.63 -9.02
CA ASN A 183 -7.65 -2.54 -10.29
C ASN A 183 -9.12 -2.95 -10.09
N LEU A 184 -10.03 -1.99 -10.04
CA LEU A 184 -11.45 -2.23 -9.74
C LEU A 184 -12.20 -2.91 -10.89
N SER A 185 -11.56 -3.09 -12.06
CA SER A 185 -12.08 -3.92 -13.16
C SER A 185 -11.64 -5.38 -13.06
N GLY A 186 -10.78 -5.69 -12.08
CA GLY A 186 -10.20 -7.02 -11.84
C GLY A 186 -8.69 -7.04 -12.08
N GLU A 187 -7.96 -7.87 -11.34
CA GLU A 187 -6.49 -7.92 -11.31
C GLU A 187 -5.85 -8.23 -12.66
N GLY A 188 -6.56 -8.92 -13.56
CA GLY A 188 -6.08 -9.27 -14.91
C GLY A 188 -6.75 -8.49 -16.03
N SER A 189 -7.46 -7.40 -15.76
CA SER A 189 -8.25 -6.65 -16.75
C SER A 189 -7.41 -5.70 -17.62
N GLY A 190 -6.10 -5.55 -17.36
CA GLY A 190 -5.23 -4.59 -18.03
C GLY A 190 -5.30 -3.20 -17.38
N SER A 191 -5.23 -2.13 -18.16
CA SER A 191 -5.08 -0.78 -17.64
C SER A 191 -6.18 -0.32 -16.69
N ALA A 192 -5.78 0.25 -15.56
CA ALA A 192 -6.69 0.90 -14.60
C ALA A 192 -6.93 2.38 -14.90
N MET A 193 -6.36 2.92 -15.97
CA MET A 193 -6.35 4.37 -16.23
C MET A 193 -7.68 4.94 -16.75
N ASP A 194 -8.62 4.09 -17.13
CA ASP A 194 -10.00 4.47 -17.45
C ASP A 194 -10.91 4.56 -16.21
N GLN A 195 -10.42 4.13 -15.06
CA GLN A 195 -11.13 4.23 -13.79
C GLN A 195 -11.08 5.67 -13.26
N TYR A 196 -12.06 5.99 -12.45
CA TYR A 196 -12.25 7.35 -11.93
C TYR A 196 -11.68 7.44 -10.51
N LEU A 197 -11.07 8.59 -10.21
CA LEU A 197 -10.52 8.90 -8.90
C LEU A 197 -10.98 10.29 -8.45
N THR A 198 -11.29 10.39 -7.16
CA THR A 198 -11.42 11.64 -6.42
C THR A 198 -10.46 11.58 -5.24
N ILE A 199 -9.71 12.65 -5.00
CA ILE A 199 -8.86 12.80 -3.79
C ILE A 199 -9.28 14.10 -3.09
N HIS A 200 -9.64 14.00 -1.81
CA HIS A 200 -10.03 15.15 -0.99
C HIS A 200 -8.78 15.87 -0.47
N ALA A 201 -8.09 16.57 -1.36
CA ALA A 201 -6.86 17.31 -1.06
C ALA A 201 -6.76 18.57 -1.94
N ASN A 202 -6.48 19.70 -1.30
CA ASN A 202 -6.21 20.97 -2.00
C ASN A 202 -4.73 21.14 -2.35
N TYR A 203 -3.86 20.33 -1.75
CA TYR A 203 -2.40 20.42 -1.91
C TYR A 203 -1.79 19.04 -2.13
N TYR A 204 -0.64 19.04 -2.78
CA TYR A 204 0.26 17.90 -2.89
C TYR A 204 1.70 18.34 -2.55
N THR A 205 2.59 17.40 -2.29
CA THR A 205 4.03 17.70 -2.11
C THR A 205 4.75 17.47 -3.43
N PRO A 206 5.24 18.53 -4.09
CA PRO A 206 5.99 18.38 -5.34
C PRO A 206 7.35 17.73 -5.07
N VAL A 207 7.83 16.97 -6.04
CA VAL A 207 9.17 16.37 -6.00
C VAL A 207 10.20 17.28 -6.70
N ALA A 208 11.44 17.23 -6.24
CA ALA A 208 12.52 18.10 -6.74
C ALA A 208 13.00 17.69 -8.15
N ASP A 209 13.00 16.40 -8.42
CA ASP A 209 13.47 15.80 -9.68
C ASP A 209 12.99 14.33 -9.80
N SER A 210 13.59 13.59 -10.73
CA SER A 210 13.29 12.16 -10.98
C SER A 210 13.70 11.20 -9.85
N HIS A 211 14.40 11.66 -8.81
CA HIS A 211 14.67 10.88 -7.61
C HIS A 211 13.46 10.87 -6.65
N SER A 212 12.40 11.60 -6.98
CA SER A 212 11.11 11.63 -6.25
C SER A 212 11.21 12.04 -4.78
N ILE A 213 12.21 12.88 -4.44
CA ILE A 213 12.31 13.44 -3.09
C ILE A 213 11.44 14.71 -3.02
N PRO A 214 10.50 14.81 -2.06
CA PRO A 214 9.68 16.00 -1.90
C PRO A 214 10.51 17.25 -1.59
N THR A 215 10.10 18.40 -2.16
CA THR A 215 10.75 19.70 -1.92
C THR A 215 10.50 20.26 -0.51
N GLY A 216 9.49 19.73 0.19
CA GLY A 216 9.00 20.27 1.46
C GLY A 216 7.91 21.33 1.30
N GLU A 217 7.56 21.69 0.07
CA GLU A 217 6.47 22.61 -0.23
C GLU A 217 5.12 21.90 -0.30
N TYR A 218 4.05 22.64 -0.07
CA TYR A 218 2.67 22.26 -0.37
C TYR A 218 2.20 23.06 -1.58
N ALA A 219 2.18 22.44 -2.74
CA ALA A 219 1.73 23.08 -3.98
C ALA A 219 0.21 22.86 -4.16
N PRO A 220 -0.54 23.87 -4.61
CA PRO A 220 -1.97 23.71 -4.88
C PRO A 220 -2.20 22.77 -6.07
N VAL A 221 -3.21 21.92 -5.97
CA VAL A 221 -3.62 21.05 -7.08
C VAL A 221 -4.42 21.82 -8.13
N GLU A 222 -5.06 22.92 -7.73
CA GLU A 222 -5.95 23.71 -8.59
C GLU A 222 -5.26 24.19 -9.86
N GLY A 223 -5.94 24.00 -11.00
CA GLY A 223 -5.42 24.41 -12.31
C GLY A 223 -4.28 23.54 -12.84
N THR A 224 -3.93 22.45 -12.18
CA THR A 224 -2.87 21.53 -12.58
C THR A 224 -3.41 20.13 -12.97
N PRO A 225 -2.63 19.30 -13.64
CA PRO A 225 -2.99 17.89 -13.84
C PRO A 225 -3.21 17.09 -12.56
N MET A 226 -2.67 17.57 -11.42
CA MET A 226 -2.79 16.94 -10.10
C MET A 226 -4.17 17.11 -9.45
N ASP A 227 -5.08 17.90 -10.04
CA ASP A 227 -6.39 18.20 -9.46
C ASP A 227 -7.39 17.04 -9.60
N PHE A 228 -7.52 16.22 -8.57
CA PHE A 228 -8.51 15.16 -8.41
C PHE A 228 -9.62 15.51 -7.40
N ARG A 229 -9.82 16.77 -7.06
CA ARG A 229 -10.90 17.20 -6.14
C ARG A 229 -12.30 16.87 -6.68
N THR A 230 -12.42 16.71 -7.97
CA THR A 230 -13.63 16.20 -8.64
C THR A 230 -13.28 14.90 -9.38
N SER A 231 -14.25 13.99 -9.46
CA SER A 231 -14.07 12.68 -10.09
C SER A 231 -13.58 12.80 -11.53
N ARG A 232 -12.44 12.18 -11.83
CA ARG A 232 -11.80 12.17 -13.15
C ARG A 232 -11.20 10.81 -13.46
N GLN A 233 -11.11 10.48 -14.74
CA GLN A 233 -10.33 9.31 -15.17
C GLN A 233 -8.85 9.53 -14.84
N MET A 234 -8.20 8.51 -14.27
CA MET A 234 -6.79 8.58 -13.89
C MET A 234 -5.89 8.85 -15.10
N GLY A 235 -6.22 8.26 -16.25
CA GLY A 235 -5.46 8.43 -17.49
C GLY A 235 -5.67 9.75 -18.22
N GLU A 236 -6.70 10.54 -17.89
CA GLU A 236 -7.10 11.73 -18.64
C GLU A 236 -5.96 12.74 -18.84
N ARG A 237 -5.14 12.93 -17.81
CA ARG A 237 -4.07 13.94 -17.80
C ARG A 237 -2.70 13.38 -17.41
N ILE A 238 -2.54 12.06 -17.28
CA ILE A 238 -1.31 11.41 -16.82
C ILE A 238 -0.09 11.70 -17.72
N ASN A 239 -0.33 12.01 -19.00
CA ASN A 239 0.70 12.36 -19.99
C ASN A 239 0.73 13.86 -20.31
N ALA A 240 0.14 14.72 -19.47
CA ALA A 240 0.17 16.16 -19.67
C ALA A 240 1.61 16.70 -19.64
N ASP A 241 1.85 17.79 -20.36
CA ASP A 241 3.13 18.51 -20.33
C ASP A 241 3.26 19.28 -19.00
N PHE A 242 3.53 18.53 -17.94
CA PHE A 242 3.69 19.01 -16.58
C PHE A 242 4.92 18.40 -15.95
N GLU A 243 5.80 19.23 -15.41
CA GLU A 243 7.13 18.84 -14.93
C GLU A 243 7.08 17.69 -13.91
N GLN A 244 6.16 17.75 -12.95
CA GLN A 244 6.00 16.73 -11.92
C GLN A 244 5.68 15.35 -12.50
N LEU A 245 4.78 15.27 -13.48
CA LEU A 245 4.45 14.02 -14.17
C LEU A 245 5.63 13.48 -15.00
N LYS A 246 6.47 14.38 -15.54
CA LYS A 246 7.69 13.96 -16.26
C LYS A 246 8.74 13.37 -15.34
N PHE A 247 8.90 13.93 -14.14
CA PHE A 247 9.86 13.43 -13.15
C PHE A 247 9.57 11.99 -12.74
N THR A 248 8.29 11.65 -12.56
CA THR A 248 7.86 10.36 -12.01
C THR A 248 7.24 9.41 -13.05
N GLY A 249 7.25 9.80 -14.33
CA GLY A 249 6.68 8.98 -15.41
C GLY A 249 5.15 8.84 -15.36
N GLY A 250 4.46 9.70 -14.62
CA GLY A 250 3.02 9.69 -14.35
C GLY A 250 2.73 10.14 -12.91
N TYR A 251 1.58 9.75 -12.35
CA TYR A 251 1.29 10.07 -10.94
C TYR A 251 2.12 9.17 -10.01
N ASP A 252 2.87 9.79 -9.13
CA ASP A 252 3.58 9.19 -7.99
C ASP A 252 3.85 10.30 -6.97
N HIS A 253 2.78 10.82 -6.36
CA HIS A 253 2.85 12.01 -5.52
C HIS A 253 2.02 11.88 -4.27
N ASN A 254 2.50 12.49 -3.21
CA ASN A 254 1.82 12.57 -1.93
C ASN A 254 0.83 13.74 -1.92
N TYR A 255 -0.42 13.47 -1.59
CA TYR A 255 -1.50 14.45 -1.44
C TYR A 255 -1.73 14.75 0.03
N VAL A 256 -1.80 16.02 0.38
CA VAL A 256 -2.10 16.51 1.73
C VAL A 256 -3.62 16.59 1.89
N THR A 257 -4.19 15.63 2.59
CA THR A 257 -5.63 15.44 2.65
C THR A 257 -6.31 16.47 3.54
N ASP A 258 -7.47 16.96 3.09
CA ASP A 258 -8.21 18.01 3.78
C ASP A 258 -8.76 17.57 5.14
N ASN A 259 -8.98 18.55 6.02
CA ASN A 259 -9.64 18.37 7.34
C ASN A 259 -8.95 17.36 8.27
N TYR A 260 -7.62 17.20 8.14
CA TYR A 260 -6.87 16.36 9.05
C TYR A 260 -6.96 16.85 10.49
N SER A 261 -7.24 15.92 11.40
CA SER A 261 -6.98 16.07 12.82
C SER A 261 -6.60 14.71 13.40
N LYS A 262 -5.60 14.70 14.30
CA LYS A 262 -5.05 13.45 14.84
C LYS A 262 -6.14 12.55 15.44
N GLY A 263 -6.16 11.28 15.01
CA GLY A 263 -7.11 10.27 15.47
C GLY A 263 -8.53 10.39 14.88
N ASN A 264 -8.75 11.31 13.93
CA ASN A 264 -10.04 11.44 13.25
C ASN A 264 -9.98 10.78 11.86
N ARG A 265 -10.59 9.62 11.75
CA ARG A 265 -10.74 8.91 10.45
C ARG A 265 -11.76 9.64 9.58
N ARG A 266 -11.38 9.90 8.34
CA ARG A 266 -12.21 10.62 7.37
C ARG A 266 -12.05 10.03 5.96
N LEU A 267 -13.02 10.26 5.09
CA LEU A 267 -12.92 9.94 3.67
C LEU A 267 -11.84 10.82 3.03
N ILE A 268 -10.86 10.21 2.39
CA ILE A 268 -9.73 10.89 1.76
C ILE A 268 -9.67 10.68 0.25
N ALA A 269 -10.20 9.55 -0.25
CA ALA A 269 -10.27 9.28 -1.67
C ALA A 269 -11.44 8.34 -1.99
N THR A 270 -11.93 8.42 -3.23
CA THR A 270 -12.91 7.48 -3.81
C THR A 270 -12.45 7.09 -5.21
N ALA A 271 -12.39 5.80 -5.49
CA ALA A 271 -12.13 5.26 -6.83
C ALA A 271 -13.35 4.49 -7.35
N TYR A 272 -13.52 4.44 -8.69
CA TYR A 272 -14.68 3.79 -9.29
C TYR A 272 -14.38 3.23 -10.66
N SER A 273 -14.77 1.99 -10.92
CA SER A 273 -14.79 1.37 -12.26
C SER A 273 -16.20 1.38 -12.84
N LYS A 274 -16.35 1.97 -14.03
CA LYS A 274 -17.62 1.90 -14.78
C LYS A 274 -17.89 0.50 -15.33
N GLU A 275 -16.87 -0.28 -15.57
CA GLU A 275 -16.98 -1.61 -16.14
C GLU A 275 -17.68 -2.57 -15.18
N THR A 276 -17.14 -2.70 -13.98
CA THR A 276 -17.66 -3.63 -12.95
C THR A 276 -18.72 -2.98 -12.04
N GLY A 277 -18.75 -1.64 -11.96
CA GLY A 277 -19.56 -0.91 -10.98
C GLY A 277 -18.98 -0.92 -9.57
N ILE A 278 -17.78 -1.48 -9.38
CA ILE A 278 -17.11 -1.48 -8.08
C ILE A 278 -16.64 -0.07 -7.77
N ALA A 279 -16.96 0.40 -6.57
CA ALA A 279 -16.46 1.62 -5.99
C ALA A 279 -15.65 1.31 -4.73
N MET A 280 -14.60 2.08 -4.48
CA MET A 280 -13.75 1.97 -3.30
C MET A 280 -13.63 3.32 -2.63
N ASP A 281 -14.12 3.42 -1.39
CA ASP A 281 -13.90 4.56 -0.52
C ASP A 281 -12.70 4.29 0.39
N VAL A 282 -11.74 5.21 0.42
CA VAL A 282 -10.57 5.15 1.29
C VAL A 282 -10.74 6.12 2.44
N THR A 283 -10.79 5.59 3.65
CA THR A 283 -10.84 6.39 4.88
C THR A 283 -9.56 6.20 5.67
N SER A 284 -9.01 7.27 6.23
CA SER A 284 -7.78 7.23 7.02
C SER A 284 -7.76 8.30 8.10
N ASP A 285 -7.00 8.05 9.16
CA ASP A 285 -6.59 9.03 10.18
C ASP A 285 -5.18 9.60 9.93
N CYS A 286 -4.52 9.21 8.82
CA CYS A 286 -3.27 9.80 8.37
C CYS A 286 -3.48 11.15 7.66
N PRO A 287 -2.51 12.08 7.74
CA PRO A 287 -2.62 13.41 7.10
C PRO A 287 -2.51 13.37 5.58
N CYS A 288 -1.91 12.34 5.02
CA CYS A 288 -1.55 12.30 3.61
C CYS A 288 -1.90 10.96 2.96
N VAL A 289 -1.90 10.95 1.62
CA VAL A 289 -2.00 9.75 0.80
C VAL A 289 -1.13 9.88 -0.44
N GLN A 290 -0.26 8.90 -0.67
CA GLN A 290 0.45 8.75 -1.93
C GLN A 290 -0.51 8.18 -2.97
N PHE A 291 -0.65 8.84 -4.11
CA PHE A 291 -1.27 8.28 -5.30
C PHE A 291 -0.19 7.89 -6.30
N TYR A 292 -0.08 6.59 -6.55
CA TYR A 292 0.87 6.00 -7.49
C TYR A 292 0.13 5.23 -8.58
N ALA A 293 0.40 5.54 -9.84
CA ALA A 293 -0.29 4.98 -11.00
C ALA A 293 0.43 3.77 -11.62
N ALA A 294 1.14 2.97 -10.82
CA ALA A 294 1.88 1.78 -11.26
C ALA A 294 2.80 2.04 -12.48
N ASN A 295 3.51 3.17 -12.47
CA ASN A 295 4.30 3.65 -13.60
C ASN A 295 5.49 2.74 -13.96
N PHE A 296 5.97 1.92 -13.00
CA PHE A 296 7.19 1.11 -13.13
C PHE A 296 6.95 -0.41 -13.11
N VAL A 297 5.69 -0.85 -13.18
CA VAL A 297 5.37 -2.26 -13.38
C VAL A 297 5.62 -2.61 -14.84
N GLU A 298 6.44 -3.62 -15.10
CA GLU A 298 6.81 -4.00 -16.44
C GLU A 298 6.93 -5.52 -16.57
N ASN A 299 6.06 -6.11 -17.40
CA ASN A 299 6.11 -7.53 -17.77
C ASN A 299 6.13 -8.48 -16.55
N GLU A 300 5.42 -8.09 -15.46
CA GLU A 300 5.41 -8.81 -14.19
C GLU A 300 4.43 -9.99 -14.25
N LYS A 301 4.89 -11.20 -13.98
CA LYS A 301 4.05 -12.41 -13.98
C LYS A 301 3.23 -12.46 -12.71
N GLY A 302 1.95 -12.20 -12.82
CA GLY A 302 1.01 -12.14 -11.71
C GLY A 302 0.17 -13.38 -11.52
N LYS A 303 -0.99 -13.18 -10.85
CA LYS A 303 -1.97 -14.22 -10.56
C LYS A 303 -2.59 -14.80 -11.82
N ASN A 304 -3.04 -16.07 -11.74
CA ASN A 304 -3.79 -16.75 -12.79
C ASN A 304 -3.09 -16.76 -14.15
N GLY A 305 -1.76 -16.53 -14.18
CA GLY A 305 -0.98 -16.43 -15.40
C GLY A 305 -1.12 -15.11 -16.15
N HIS A 306 -1.75 -14.10 -15.56
CA HIS A 306 -1.79 -12.74 -16.09
C HIS A 306 -0.40 -12.10 -16.06
N VAL A 307 -0.16 -11.17 -16.97
CA VAL A 307 1.08 -10.38 -17.01
C VAL A 307 0.69 -8.92 -16.77
N TYR A 308 1.23 -8.36 -15.70
CA TYR A 308 0.99 -6.97 -15.35
C TYR A 308 2.00 -6.04 -16.00
N ASN A 309 1.53 -4.90 -16.45
CA ASN A 309 2.31 -3.88 -17.12
C ASN A 309 2.07 -2.50 -16.52
N GLN A 310 2.76 -1.52 -17.05
CA GLN A 310 2.62 -0.13 -16.66
C GLN A 310 1.15 0.29 -16.65
N ARG A 311 0.72 0.87 -15.52
CA ARG A 311 -0.64 1.43 -15.35
C ARG A 311 -1.79 0.41 -15.33
N ASP A 312 -1.48 -0.86 -15.09
CA ASP A 312 -2.50 -1.90 -14.89
C ASP A 312 -3.13 -1.83 -13.49
N ALA A 313 -2.66 -0.91 -12.65
CA ALA A 313 -3.21 -0.67 -11.32
C ALA A 313 -2.92 0.74 -10.82
N PHE A 314 -3.40 1.04 -9.62
CA PHE A 314 -3.03 2.23 -8.85
C PHE A 314 -2.90 1.89 -7.36
N CYS A 315 -2.09 2.66 -6.64
CA CYS A 315 -1.93 2.57 -5.19
C CYS A 315 -2.44 3.84 -4.52
N LEU A 316 -3.01 3.69 -3.32
CA LEU A 316 -3.40 4.76 -2.41
C LEU A 316 -2.81 4.45 -1.03
N GLU A 317 -1.60 4.96 -0.79
CA GLU A 317 -0.80 4.63 0.38
C GLU A 317 -0.94 5.75 1.41
N THR A 318 -1.69 5.48 2.49
CA THR A 318 -1.87 6.47 3.55
C THR A 318 -0.60 6.61 4.37
N GLN A 319 -0.20 7.83 4.71
CA GLN A 319 1.08 8.11 5.35
C GLN A 319 1.06 9.40 6.18
N VAL A 320 2.12 9.55 7.00
CA VAL A 320 2.31 10.72 7.89
C VAL A 320 3.27 11.72 7.24
#